data_ac59151cdc0f8bd2a06075fb8a8083f9
#
_entry.id   ac59151cdc0f8bd2a06075fb8a8083f9
#
_cell.length_a   1.000
_cell.length_b   1.000
_cell.length_c   1.000
_cell.angle_alpha   90.00
_cell.angle_beta   90.00
_cell.angle_gamma   90.00
#
_symmetry.space_group_name_H-M   'P 1'
#
loop_
_entity.id
_entity.type
_entity.pdbx_description
1 polymer ?
#
loop_
_entity_poly.entity_id
_entity_poly.type
_entity_poly.pdbx_seq_one_letter_code
_entity_poly.pdbx_strand_id
1 'polypeptide(L)'
;MKDWRGFTLIELLLVIALIAILAGGLVPIVQTSRVQAQQAKAVSDLDAIKSACSLYHTDTGAWPAAGTTGAGLIATDSVGNWNGPYLDAWRNDPWGNPYRLINGTGTPTPLSAASYGADNATGGTGANADTTLIITPDRNR
;
A
#
# COMPACT_ATOMS: atom_id res chain seq x y z
N MET A 1 25.52 -55.25 21.84
CA MET A 1 25.00 -55.23 20.48
C MET A 1 24.03 -54.06 20.36
N LYS A 2 24.25 -53.16 19.44
CA LYS A 2 23.39 -51.97 19.25
C LYS A 2 22.36 -52.30 18.18
N ASP A 3 21.09 -52.46 18.58
CA ASP A 3 20.00 -52.83 17.66
C ASP A 3 19.68 -51.62 16.78
N TRP A 4 20.13 -51.62 15.55
CA TRP A 4 19.77 -50.70 14.53
C TRP A 4 18.39 -51.08 13.99
N ARG A 5 17.33 -50.49 14.55
CA ARG A 5 16.00 -50.64 13.96
C ARG A 5 15.93 -49.71 12.75
N GLY A 6 15.88 -50.34 11.55
CA GLY A 6 15.66 -49.60 10.32
C GLY A 6 14.22 -49.09 10.23
N PHE A 7 14.05 -47.91 9.63
CA PHE A 7 12.72 -47.35 9.31
C PHE A 7 11.99 -48.25 8.34
N THR A 8 10.72 -48.47 8.58
CA THR A 8 9.85 -49.19 7.64
C THR A 8 9.37 -48.28 6.53
N LEU A 9 9.14 -48.85 5.33
CA LEU A 9 8.63 -48.09 4.18
C LEU A 9 7.25 -47.44 4.47
N ILE A 10 6.44 -48.10 5.30
CA ILE A 10 5.11 -47.60 5.70
C ILE A 10 5.21 -46.41 6.66
N GLU A 11 6.20 -46.35 7.56
CA GLU A 11 6.45 -45.19 8.43
C GLU A 11 6.85 -43.97 7.60
N LEU A 12 7.68 -44.16 6.57
CA LEU A 12 8.05 -43.06 5.69
C LEU A 12 6.85 -42.56 4.88
N LEU A 13 6.03 -43.50 4.35
CA LEU A 13 4.81 -43.14 3.61
C LEU A 13 3.80 -42.39 4.46
N LEU A 14 3.63 -42.79 5.73
CA LEU A 14 2.71 -42.11 6.67
C LEU A 14 3.18 -40.68 6.99
N VAL A 15 4.48 -40.48 7.17
CA VAL A 15 5.04 -39.14 7.43
C VAL A 15 4.86 -38.19 6.24
N ILE A 16 5.16 -38.67 5.01
CA ILE A 16 4.96 -37.81 3.82
C ILE A 16 3.49 -37.52 3.56
N ALA A 17 2.58 -38.46 3.84
CA ALA A 17 1.14 -38.24 3.73
C ALA A 17 0.64 -37.18 4.73
N LEU A 18 1.12 -37.22 5.98
CA LEU A 18 0.80 -36.20 7.00
C LEU A 18 1.33 -34.82 6.60
N ILE A 19 2.57 -34.74 6.12
CA ILE A 19 3.15 -33.46 5.67
C ILE A 19 2.37 -32.90 4.48
N ALA A 20 1.95 -33.74 3.53
CA ALA A 20 1.17 -33.32 2.37
C ALA A 20 -0.20 -32.72 2.76
N ILE A 21 -0.89 -33.33 3.75
CA ILE A 21 -2.17 -32.84 4.26
C ILE A 21 -1.99 -31.48 4.96
N LEU A 22 -0.97 -31.37 5.81
CA LEU A 22 -0.70 -30.12 6.54
C LEU A 22 -0.25 -28.99 5.60
N ALA A 23 0.57 -29.29 4.60
CA ALA A 23 1.04 -28.30 3.63
C ALA A 23 -0.09 -27.78 2.73
N GLY A 24 -1.04 -28.65 2.31
CA GLY A 24 -2.12 -28.29 1.40
C GLY A 24 -3.13 -27.28 1.99
N GLY A 25 -3.33 -27.28 3.32
CA GLY A 25 -4.29 -26.40 3.98
C GLY A 25 -3.80 -24.98 4.30
N LEU A 26 -2.48 -24.75 4.33
CA LEU A 26 -1.90 -23.47 4.80
C LEU A 26 -1.75 -22.42 3.69
N VAL A 27 -1.62 -22.82 2.44
CA VAL A 27 -1.32 -21.91 1.32
C VAL A 27 -2.35 -20.78 1.14
N PRO A 28 -3.68 -21.03 1.11
CA PRO A 28 -4.66 -19.97 0.88
C PRO A 28 -4.72 -18.94 2.03
N ILE A 29 -4.50 -19.38 3.27
CA ILE A 29 -4.54 -18.52 4.45
C ILE A 29 -3.39 -17.50 4.42
N VAL A 30 -2.20 -17.94 4.03
CA VAL A 30 -1.01 -17.08 3.95
C VAL A 30 -1.17 -16.01 2.87
N GLN A 31 -1.76 -16.36 1.72
CA GLN A 31 -1.99 -15.40 0.63
C GLN A 31 -2.96 -14.29 1.05
N THR A 32 -4.08 -14.64 1.68
CA THR A 32 -5.06 -13.65 2.18
C THR A 32 -4.43 -12.71 3.21
N SER A 33 -3.65 -13.25 4.15
CA SER A 33 -2.96 -12.45 5.16
C SER A 33 -1.93 -11.48 4.56
N ARG A 34 -1.24 -11.88 3.50
CA ARG A 34 -0.30 -11.00 2.77
C ARG A 34 -1.02 -9.83 2.11
N VAL A 35 -2.15 -10.08 1.42
CA VAL A 35 -2.95 -9.02 0.78
C VAL A 35 -3.45 -8.03 1.82
N GLN A 36 -3.96 -8.50 2.96
CA GLN A 36 -4.41 -7.64 4.05
C GLN A 36 -3.26 -6.78 4.62
N ALA A 37 -2.07 -7.36 4.81
CA ALA A 37 -0.90 -6.63 5.28
C ALA A 37 -0.45 -5.56 4.28
N GLN A 38 -0.47 -5.87 2.98
CA GLN A 38 -0.16 -4.90 1.92
C GLN A 38 -1.19 -3.75 1.89
N GLN A 39 -2.48 -4.05 2.00
CA GLN A 39 -3.52 -3.02 2.06
C GLN A 39 -3.36 -2.13 3.30
N ALA A 40 -3.11 -2.69 4.48
CA ALA A 40 -2.86 -1.94 5.69
C ALA A 40 -1.64 -1.02 5.57
N LYS A 41 -0.57 -1.50 4.92
CA LYS A 41 0.62 -0.70 4.61
C LYS A 41 0.29 0.44 3.65
N ALA A 42 -0.49 0.19 2.60
CA ALA A 42 -0.92 1.22 1.65
C ALA A 42 -1.73 2.33 2.35
N VAL A 43 -2.66 1.97 3.23
CA VAL A 43 -3.41 2.95 4.04
C VAL A 43 -2.48 3.79 4.89
N SER A 44 -1.53 3.17 5.60
CA SER A 44 -0.54 3.90 6.43
C SER A 44 0.32 4.86 5.61
N ASP A 45 0.74 4.45 4.41
CA ASP A 45 1.53 5.31 3.53
C ASP A 45 0.69 6.50 2.99
N LEU A 46 -0.58 6.25 2.67
CA LEU A 46 -1.51 7.31 2.25
C LEU A 46 -1.78 8.31 3.38
N ASP A 47 -1.85 7.87 4.64
CA ASP A 47 -1.95 8.76 5.80
C ASP A 47 -0.71 9.65 5.96
N ALA A 48 0.48 9.10 5.72
CA ALA A 48 1.72 9.89 5.70
C ALA A 48 1.72 10.92 4.57
N ILE A 49 1.29 10.55 3.36
CA ILE A 49 1.14 11.46 2.23
C ILE A 49 0.13 12.57 2.56
N LYS A 50 -1.02 12.24 3.14
CA LYS A 50 -2.02 13.22 3.57
C LYS A 50 -1.44 14.21 4.57
N SER A 51 -0.69 13.74 5.57
CA SER A 51 -0.04 14.57 6.56
C SER A 51 0.96 15.54 5.92
N ALA A 52 1.77 15.05 4.98
CA ALA A 52 2.71 15.85 4.22
C ALA A 52 2.01 16.92 3.36
N CYS A 53 0.93 16.57 2.69
CA CYS A 53 0.12 17.54 1.94
C CYS A 53 -0.48 18.63 2.84
N SER A 54 -0.89 18.29 4.06
CA SER A 54 -1.43 19.24 5.03
C SER A 54 -0.37 20.20 5.53
N LEU A 55 0.85 19.74 5.79
CA LEU A 55 1.99 20.58 6.16
C LEU A 55 2.38 21.50 5.00
N TYR A 56 2.49 20.98 3.79
CA TYR A 56 2.73 21.77 2.59
C TYR A 56 1.70 22.90 2.45
N HIS A 57 0.41 22.58 2.62
CA HIS A 57 -0.66 23.58 2.56
C HIS A 57 -0.57 24.61 3.66
N THR A 58 -0.17 24.24 4.87
CA THR A 58 0.00 25.15 6.00
C THR A 58 1.08 26.19 5.73
N ASP A 59 2.18 25.79 5.12
CA ASP A 59 3.31 26.68 4.84
C ASP A 59 3.09 27.54 3.60
N THR A 60 2.58 26.94 2.52
CA THR A 60 2.49 27.59 1.20
C THR A 60 1.12 28.24 0.92
N GLY A 61 0.08 27.85 1.65
CA GLY A 61 -1.32 28.24 1.36
C GLY A 61 -1.93 27.54 0.14
N ALA A 62 -1.18 26.68 -0.55
CA ALA A 62 -1.61 25.94 -1.74
C ALA A 62 -1.59 24.43 -1.50
N TRP A 63 -2.31 23.67 -2.31
CA TRP A 63 -2.20 22.20 -2.32
C TRP A 63 -1.16 21.74 -3.33
N PRO A 64 -0.42 20.63 -3.06
CA PRO A 64 0.55 20.13 -4.01
C PRO A 64 -0.12 19.68 -5.31
N ALA A 65 0.63 19.71 -6.41
CA ALA A 65 0.13 19.33 -7.72
C ALA A 65 -0.25 17.84 -7.77
N ALA A 66 -1.33 17.53 -8.48
CA ALA A 66 -1.68 16.14 -8.79
C ALA A 66 -0.60 15.48 -9.65
N GLY A 67 -0.38 14.19 -9.42
CA GLY A 67 0.65 13.44 -10.15
C GLY A 67 1.13 12.21 -9.41
N THR A 68 2.20 11.61 -9.92
CA THR A 68 2.79 10.36 -9.42
C THR A 68 4.22 10.54 -8.90
N THR A 69 4.68 11.77 -8.74
CA THR A 69 6.08 12.07 -8.39
C THR A 69 6.25 12.72 -7.02
N GLY A 70 5.15 13.08 -6.34
CA GLY A 70 5.21 13.83 -5.08
C GLY A 70 5.84 15.21 -5.22
N ALA A 71 5.64 15.87 -6.37
CA ALA A 71 6.16 17.22 -6.61
C ALA A 71 5.69 18.19 -5.52
N GLY A 72 6.61 19.02 -5.04
CA GLY A 72 6.38 19.93 -3.90
C GLY A 72 6.50 19.27 -2.53
N LEU A 73 6.35 17.94 -2.40
CA LEU A 73 6.46 17.26 -1.10
C LEU A 73 7.87 16.77 -0.78
N ILE A 74 8.63 16.32 -1.78
CA ILE A 74 10.00 15.83 -1.61
C ILE A 74 11.07 16.84 -2.01
N ALA A 75 10.70 17.81 -2.86
CA ALA A 75 11.59 18.89 -3.32
C ALA A 75 10.72 20.13 -3.61
N THR A 76 11.36 21.29 -3.64
CA THR A 76 10.66 22.55 -3.95
C THR A 76 10.10 22.53 -5.37
N ASP A 77 8.88 23.03 -5.52
CA ASP A 77 8.19 23.27 -6.79
C ASP A 77 8.14 24.77 -7.13
N SER A 78 8.96 25.58 -6.46
CA SER A 78 9.03 27.04 -6.61
C SER A 78 7.82 27.82 -6.06
N VAL A 79 6.95 27.17 -5.28
CA VAL A 79 5.88 27.85 -4.56
C VAL A 79 6.49 28.65 -3.38
N GLY A 80 6.03 29.87 -3.20
CA GLY A 80 6.48 30.73 -2.10
C GLY A 80 6.20 30.12 -0.72
N ASN A 81 7.09 30.41 0.25
CA ASN A 81 7.03 29.89 1.63
C ASN A 81 7.19 28.37 1.76
N TRP A 82 7.70 27.69 0.74
CA TRP A 82 8.02 26.27 0.85
C TRP A 82 9.09 26.04 1.92
N ASN A 83 8.81 25.18 2.89
CA ASN A 83 9.67 24.92 4.07
C ASN A 83 9.92 23.40 4.25
N GLY A 84 9.80 22.62 3.15
CA GLY A 84 10.04 21.18 3.17
C GLY A 84 11.52 20.78 3.15
N PRO A 85 11.83 19.49 2.89
CA PRO A 85 10.91 18.47 2.40
C PRO A 85 9.89 18.00 3.44
N TYR A 86 8.67 17.68 2.99
CA TYR A 86 7.57 17.17 3.82
C TYR A 86 7.48 15.65 3.84
N LEU A 87 8.15 14.99 2.86
CA LEU A 87 8.40 13.56 2.80
C LEU A 87 9.87 13.33 2.44
N ASP A 88 10.47 12.30 3.04
CA ASP A 88 11.85 11.90 2.73
C ASP A 88 11.99 11.41 1.29
N ALA A 89 11.00 10.70 0.78
CA ALA A 89 10.97 10.20 -0.59
C ALA A 89 9.54 9.88 -1.03
N TRP A 90 9.27 10.02 -2.33
CA TRP A 90 8.05 9.48 -2.95
C TRP A 90 8.28 8.00 -3.26
N ARG A 91 7.64 7.14 -2.48
CA ARG A 91 7.81 5.69 -2.56
C ARG A 91 6.69 5.06 -3.38
N ASN A 92 6.91 3.84 -3.84
CA ASN A 92 5.88 3.02 -4.43
C ASN A 92 5.05 2.33 -3.34
N ASP A 93 3.85 1.92 -3.72
CA ASP A 93 2.97 1.13 -2.91
C ASP A 93 3.52 -0.30 -2.68
N PRO A 94 2.91 -1.13 -1.82
CA PRO A 94 3.38 -2.48 -1.52
C PRO A 94 3.39 -3.46 -2.71
N TRP A 95 2.76 -3.11 -3.82
CA TRP A 95 2.77 -3.88 -5.07
C TRP A 95 3.79 -3.36 -6.08
N GLY A 96 4.49 -2.24 -5.78
CA GLY A 96 5.52 -1.66 -6.63
C GLY A 96 5.01 -0.55 -7.55
N ASN A 97 3.74 -0.15 -7.46
CA ASN A 97 3.13 0.90 -8.27
C ASN A 97 3.27 2.28 -7.59
N PRO A 98 3.36 3.38 -8.34
CA PRO A 98 3.46 4.71 -7.74
C PRO A 98 2.15 5.12 -7.07
N TYR A 99 2.23 5.71 -5.88
CA TYR A 99 1.11 6.46 -5.31
C TYR A 99 0.75 7.64 -6.22
N ARG A 100 -0.50 8.09 -6.16
CA ARG A 100 -1.03 9.17 -6.98
C ARG A 100 -1.68 10.24 -6.13
N LEU A 101 -1.39 11.49 -6.45
CA LEU A 101 -2.23 12.61 -6.05
C LEU A 101 -3.22 12.89 -7.19
N ILE A 102 -4.51 12.91 -6.90
CA ILE A 102 -5.58 12.99 -7.88
C ILE A 102 -6.48 14.17 -7.52
N ASN A 103 -6.72 15.05 -8.49
CA ASN A 103 -7.76 16.05 -8.37
C ASN A 103 -9.11 15.42 -8.70
N GLY A 104 -10.04 15.51 -7.77
CA GLY A 104 -11.43 15.12 -8.01
C GLY A 104 -12.17 16.11 -8.87
N THR A 105 -13.44 15.82 -9.14
CA THR A 105 -14.39 16.73 -9.81
C THR A 105 -15.20 17.48 -8.75
N GLY A 106 -15.33 18.80 -8.89
CA GLY A 106 -16.11 19.63 -7.96
C GLY A 106 -15.50 21.01 -7.76
N THR A 107 -16.22 21.88 -7.05
CA THR A 107 -15.74 23.21 -6.68
C THR A 107 -16.02 23.44 -5.18
N PRO A 108 -14.99 23.50 -4.31
CA PRO A 108 -13.56 23.32 -4.62
C PRO A 108 -13.20 21.89 -5.03
N THR A 109 -12.20 21.75 -5.91
CA THR A 109 -11.72 20.45 -6.37
C THR A 109 -11.07 19.70 -5.20
N PRO A 110 -11.57 18.53 -4.78
CA PRO A 110 -10.96 17.76 -3.71
C PRO A 110 -9.65 17.12 -4.19
N LEU A 111 -8.61 17.20 -3.36
CA LEU A 111 -7.37 16.46 -3.57
C LEU A 111 -7.46 15.12 -2.82
N SER A 112 -7.07 14.06 -3.47
CA SER A 112 -7.02 12.71 -2.89
C SER A 112 -5.67 12.06 -3.16
N ALA A 113 -5.22 11.20 -2.25
CA ALA A 113 -4.11 10.29 -2.48
C ALA A 113 -4.65 8.87 -2.71
N ALA A 114 -4.08 8.14 -3.66
CA ALA A 114 -4.54 6.81 -4.03
C ALA A 114 -3.39 5.85 -4.37
N SER A 115 -3.63 4.56 -4.07
CA SER A 115 -2.98 3.40 -4.67
C SER A 115 -4.01 2.65 -5.50
N TYR A 116 -3.65 2.19 -6.67
CA TYR A 116 -4.50 1.37 -7.55
C TYR A 116 -4.21 -0.13 -7.43
N GLY A 117 -3.68 -0.57 -6.28
CA GLY A 117 -3.44 -1.97 -6.03
C GLY A 117 -2.43 -2.62 -6.96
N ALA A 118 -2.50 -3.95 -7.07
CA ALA A 118 -1.49 -4.74 -7.78
C ALA A 118 -1.55 -4.59 -9.31
N ASP A 119 -2.70 -4.29 -9.89
CA ASP A 119 -2.86 -4.14 -11.35
C ASP A 119 -2.65 -2.71 -11.85
N ASN A 120 -2.47 -1.73 -10.93
CA ASN A 120 -2.30 -0.31 -11.24
C ASN A 120 -3.42 0.28 -12.12
N ALA A 121 -4.63 -0.27 -12.01
CA ALA A 121 -5.82 0.14 -12.74
C ALA A 121 -6.95 0.51 -11.77
N THR A 122 -7.87 1.37 -12.18
CA THR A 122 -9.00 1.79 -11.34
C THR A 122 -10.00 0.66 -11.15
N GLY A 123 -10.43 0.44 -9.90
CA GLY A 123 -11.38 -0.60 -9.52
C GLY A 123 -10.70 -1.85 -8.98
N GLY A 124 -11.31 -3.02 -9.19
CA GLY A 124 -10.76 -4.30 -8.75
C GLY A 124 -11.18 -4.73 -7.35
N THR A 125 -10.70 -5.91 -6.94
CA THR A 125 -10.98 -6.53 -5.63
C THR A 125 -9.74 -7.25 -5.09
N GLY A 126 -9.69 -7.50 -3.79
CA GLY A 126 -8.55 -8.18 -3.17
C GLY A 126 -7.26 -7.38 -3.34
N ALA A 127 -6.20 -7.98 -3.89
CA ALA A 127 -4.93 -7.31 -4.13
C ALA A 127 -5.03 -6.16 -5.14
N ASN A 128 -6.02 -6.19 -6.04
CA ASN A 128 -6.27 -5.17 -7.07
C ASN A 128 -7.20 -4.06 -6.59
N ALA A 129 -7.70 -4.12 -5.36
CA ALA A 129 -8.61 -3.10 -4.84
C ALA A 129 -7.88 -1.77 -4.66
N ASP A 130 -8.53 -0.69 -5.14
CA ASP A 130 -8.07 0.67 -4.92
C ASP A 130 -8.15 1.06 -3.45
N THR A 131 -7.16 1.80 -3.00
CA THR A 131 -7.20 2.48 -1.72
C THR A 131 -7.06 3.98 -1.97
N THR A 132 -8.08 4.75 -1.59
CA THR A 132 -8.11 6.20 -1.80
C THR A 132 -8.37 6.92 -0.49
N LEU A 133 -7.58 7.94 -0.20
CA LEU A 133 -7.73 8.79 0.97
C LEU A 133 -7.96 10.25 0.53
N ILE A 134 -9.06 10.84 0.96
CA ILE A 134 -9.37 12.25 0.69
C ILE A 134 -8.52 13.14 1.60
N ILE A 135 -7.78 14.06 1.00
CA ILE A 135 -6.90 15.02 1.69
C ILE A 135 -7.67 16.29 2.03
N THR A 136 -8.33 16.87 1.03
CA THR A 136 -9.17 18.05 1.25
C THR A 136 -10.62 17.62 1.43
N PRO A 137 -11.29 18.01 2.52
CA PRO A 137 -12.70 17.69 2.68
C PRO A 137 -13.54 18.38 1.58
N ASP A 138 -14.48 17.62 1.04
CA ASP A 138 -15.56 18.20 0.25
C ASP A 138 -16.41 19.08 1.19
N ARG A 139 -16.39 20.40 0.97
CA ARG A 139 -17.15 21.37 1.81
C ARG A 139 -18.66 21.35 1.55
N ASN A 140 -19.14 20.39 0.77
CA ASN A 140 -20.56 20.25 0.39
C ASN A 140 -21.29 19.09 1.10
N ARG A 141 -20.83 18.68 2.28
CA ARG A 141 -21.58 17.77 3.16
C ARG A 141 -21.84 18.42 4.50
#